data_fc9b72fd8745475ec0ad48a8399b69fd
#
_entry.id   fc9b72fd8745475ec0ad48a8399b69fd
#
_cell.length_a   1.000
_cell.length_b   1.000
_cell.length_c   1.000
_cell.angle_alpha   90.00
_cell.angle_beta   90.00
_cell.angle_gamma   90.00
#
_symmetry.space_group_name_H-M   'P 1'
#
loop_
_entity.id
_entity.type
_entity.pdbx_description
1 polymer ?
#
loop_
_entity_poly.entity_id
_entity_poly.type
_entity_poly.pdbx_seq_one_letter_code
_entity_poly.pdbx_strand_id
1 'polypeptide(L)'
;VSAFITEFLQKNTYQLLERAAEELAEALLLEWDRIEKISIEIKKPWAPVRLPLKTVSVKIERGWHTAYIALGSNIGDSKMYLDNAVKALNELPTSKVEVVSEYLVTPPYGVTDQPDFLNGCLKLRTLLYPYELLAELNRIEKEAGRERIIHWGPRTLDLDIIFYDDLVLEEADLCIPVSYTHLTLPTTPY
;
A
#
# COMPACT_ATOMS: atom_id res chain seq x y z
N VAL A 1 -12.93 -10.35 -21.84
CA VAL A 1 -12.90 -10.88 -20.46
C VAL A 1 -12.98 -12.42 -20.45
N SER A 2 -14.04 -13.06 -21.00
CA SER A 2 -14.20 -14.54 -20.90
C SER A 2 -13.03 -15.32 -21.51
N ALA A 3 -12.55 -14.94 -22.71
CA ALA A 3 -11.38 -15.58 -23.34
C ALA A 3 -10.12 -15.45 -22.47
N PHE A 4 -9.88 -14.26 -21.88
CA PHE A 4 -8.77 -14.02 -20.96
C PHE A 4 -8.83 -14.93 -19.74
N ILE A 5 -10.00 -15.03 -19.09
CA ILE A 5 -10.19 -15.91 -17.91
C ILE A 5 -9.89 -17.36 -18.26
N THR A 6 -10.41 -17.84 -19.41
CA THR A 6 -10.17 -19.21 -19.87
C THR A 6 -8.67 -19.45 -20.10
N GLU A 7 -8.01 -18.56 -20.82
CA GLU A 7 -6.58 -18.67 -21.11
C GLU A 7 -5.74 -18.60 -19.84
N PHE A 8 -6.07 -17.67 -18.93
CA PHE A 8 -5.38 -17.51 -17.65
C PHE A 8 -5.44 -18.79 -16.81
N LEU A 9 -6.63 -19.37 -16.64
CA LEU A 9 -6.82 -20.61 -15.88
C LEU A 9 -6.25 -21.86 -16.55
N GLN A 10 -6.14 -21.89 -17.88
CA GLN A 10 -5.52 -22.98 -18.61
C GLN A 10 -3.98 -22.96 -18.57
N LYS A 11 -3.38 -21.77 -18.54
CA LYS A 11 -1.92 -21.60 -18.49
C LYS A 11 -1.33 -21.87 -17.10
N ASN A 12 -2.13 -21.70 -16.05
CA ASN A 12 -1.67 -21.78 -14.67
C ASN A 12 -2.25 -23.01 -13.96
N THR A 13 -1.44 -23.61 -13.09
CA THR A 13 -1.87 -24.72 -12.24
C THR A 13 -1.84 -24.30 -10.79
N TYR A 14 -2.97 -24.43 -10.10
CA TYR A 14 -3.15 -24.00 -8.72
C TYR A 14 -3.43 -25.17 -7.79
N GLN A 15 -2.78 -25.20 -6.64
CA GLN A 15 -3.07 -26.17 -5.58
C GLN A 15 -4.30 -25.75 -4.76
N LEU A 16 -4.55 -24.44 -4.62
CA LEU A 16 -5.64 -23.85 -3.85
C LEU A 16 -6.54 -22.99 -4.75
N LEU A 17 -7.86 -23.09 -4.54
CA LEU A 17 -8.82 -22.25 -5.25
C LEU A 17 -8.68 -20.78 -4.87
N GLU A 18 -8.32 -20.51 -3.61
CA GLU A 18 -8.05 -19.19 -3.05
C GLU A 18 -6.98 -18.50 -3.88
N ARG A 19 -5.85 -19.18 -4.11
CA ARG A 19 -4.75 -18.62 -4.90
C ARG A 19 -5.14 -18.36 -6.35
N ALA A 20 -5.90 -19.27 -6.95
CA ALA A 20 -6.41 -19.07 -8.31
C ALA A 20 -7.34 -17.84 -8.38
N ALA A 21 -8.18 -17.63 -7.38
CA ALA A 21 -9.08 -16.50 -7.32
C ALA A 21 -8.33 -15.17 -7.13
N GLU A 22 -7.32 -15.14 -6.25
CA GLU A 22 -6.48 -13.96 -6.00
C GLU A 22 -5.73 -13.53 -7.26
N GLU A 23 -4.96 -14.44 -7.85
CA GLU A 23 -4.15 -14.10 -9.03
C GLU A 23 -5.02 -13.74 -10.24
N LEU A 24 -6.19 -14.37 -10.40
CA LEU A 24 -7.14 -14.00 -11.45
C LEU A 24 -7.74 -12.61 -11.20
N ALA A 25 -8.08 -12.27 -9.95
CA ALA A 25 -8.61 -10.96 -9.61
C ALA A 25 -7.60 -9.85 -9.89
N GLU A 26 -6.35 -10.03 -9.46
CA GLU A 26 -5.26 -9.11 -9.71
C GLU A 26 -5.02 -8.93 -11.21
N ALA A 27 -4.90 -10.02 -11.97
CA ALA A 27 -4.70 -9.98 -13.41
C ALA A 27 -5.82 -9.24 -14.15
N LEU A 28 -7.08 -9.42 -13.72
CA LEU A 28 -8.22 -8.72 -14.32
C LEU A 28 -8.23 -7.22 -13.98
N LEU A 29 -7.85 -6.84 -12.76
CA LEU A 29 -7.78 -5.44 -12.32
C LEU A 29 -6.61 -4.70 -13.01
N LEU A 30 -5.51 -5.38 -13.28
CA LEU A 30 -4.36 -4.81 -13.98
C LEU A 30 -4.59 -4.71 -15.50
N GLU A 31 -5.31 -5.65 -16.11
CA GLU A 31 -5.57 -5.66 -17.55
C GLU A 31 -6.61 -4.61 -17.98
N TRP A 32 -7.58 -4.30 -17.11
CA TRP A 32 -8.66 -3.35 -17.43
C TRP A 32 -8.75 -2.21 -16.42
N ASP A 33 -8.15 -1.09 -16.72
CA ASP A 33 -8.12 0.15 -15.90
C ASP A 33 -9.50 0.66 -15.46
N ARG A 34 -10.56 0.28 -16.17
CA ARG A 34 -11.93 0.69 -15.87
C ARG A 34 -12.60 -0.16 -14.78
N ILE A 35 -11.98 -1.25 -14.38
CA ILE A 35 -12.50 -2.10 -13.31
C ILE A 35 -11.96 -1.58 -11.99
N GLU A 36 -12.84 -1.02 -11.15
CA GLU A 36 -12.47 -0.56 -9.82
C GLU A 36 -12.55 -1.68 -8.78
N LYS A 37 -13.55 -2.55 -8.93
CA LYS A 37 -13.81 -3.65 -8.00
C LYS A 37 -14.31 -4.87 -8.74
N ILE A 38 -13.92 -6.07 -8.28
CA ILE A 38 -14.32 -7.34 -8.84
C ILE A 38 -14.73 -8.32 -7.75
N SER A 39 -15.77 -9.11 -8.02
CA SER A 39 -16.15 -10.27 -7.21
C SER A 39 -16.00 -11.52 -8.04
N ILE A 40 -15.20 -12.47 -7.57
CA ILE A 40 -14.92 -13.74 -8.25
C ILE A 40 -15.40 -14.88 -7.37
N GLU A 41 -16.15 -15.81 -7.94
CA GLU A 41 -16.46 -17.10 -7.33
C GLU A 41 -15.93 -18.23 -8.23
N ILE A 42 -14.99 -19.03 -7.71
CA ILE A 42 -14.50 -20.22 -8.37
C ILE A 42 -15.17 -21.44 -7.72
N LYS A 43 -15.86 -22.26 -8.54
CA LYS A 43 -16.57 -23.46 -8.11
C LYS A 43 -15.85 -24.71 -8.61
N LYS A 44 -15.65 -25.68 -7.71
CA LYS A 44 -15.11 -27.01 -8.02
C LYS A 44 -16.16 -28.08 -7.72
N PRO A 45 -17.00 -28.47 -8.73
CA PRO A 45 -18.09 -29.40 -8.52
C PRO A 45 -17.62 -30.82 -8.11
N TRP A 46 -16.43 -31.22 -8.56
CA TRP A 46 -15.86 -32.54 -8.36
C TRP A 46 -14.66 -32.51 -7.39
N ALA A 47 -14.80 -31.81 -6.30
CA ALA A 47 -13.73 -31.78 -5.28
C ALA A 47 -13.56 -33.17 -4.66
N PRO A 48 -12.32 -33.70 -4.53
CA PRO A 48 -12.06 -35.04 -3.98
C PRO A 48 -12.19 -35.03 -2.44
N VAL A 49 -13.36 -34.66 -1.96
CA VAL A 49 -13.71 -34.66 -0.54
C VAL A 49 -14.58 -35.87 -0.25
N ARG A 50 -14.20 -36.66 0.77
CA ARG A 50 -14.93 -37.89 1.16
C ARG A 50 -16.22 -37.60 1.93
N LEU A 51 -16.94 -36.55 1.54
CA LEU A 51 -18.21 -36.13 2.14
C LEU A 51 -19.24 -35.86 1.03
N PRO A 52 -20.54 -36.01 1.28
CA PRO A 52 -21.60 -35.76 0.29
C PRO A 52 -21.76 -34.23 0.09
N LEU A 53 -20.87 -33.65 -0.70
CA LEU A 53 -20.92 -32.23 -1.06
C LEU A 53 -21.36 -32.04 -2.50
N LYS A 54 -22.18 -31.02 -2.77
CA LYS A 54 -22.56 -30.65 -4.13
C LYS A 54 -21.43 -29.93 -4.87
N THR A 55 -20.71 -29.07 -4.18
CA THR A 55 -19.60 -28.30 -4.72
C THR A 55 -18.76 -27.71 -3.57
N VAL A 56 -17.50 -27.41 -3.86
CA VAL A 56 -16.66 -26.52 -3.04
C VAL A 56 -16.49 -25.23 -3.84
N SER A 57 -16.60 -24.09 -3.20
CA SER A 57 -16.35 -22.80 -3.84
C SER A 57 -15.58 -21.85 -2.94
N VAL A 58 -14.85 -20.94 -3.59
CA VAL A 58 -14.20 -19.77 -2.97
C VAL A 58 -14.76 -18.54 -3.64
N LYS A 59 -15.24 -17.59 -2.84
CA LYS A 59 -15.68 -16.28 -3.32
C LYS A 59 -14.83 -15.21 -2.65
N ILE A 60 -14.27 -14.31 -3.47
CA ILE A 60 -13.49 -13.17 -3.03
C ILE A 60 -14.00 -11.88 -3.66
N GLU A 61 -13.70 -10.76 -3.02
CA GLU A 61 -13.85 -9.42 -3.59
C GLU A 61 -12.51 -8.72 -3.52
N ARG A 62 -12.10 -8.10 -4.63
CA ARG A 62 -10.85 -7.34 -4.75
C ARG A 62 -11.12 -6.05 -5.50
N GLY A 63 -10.31 -5.04 -5.24
CA GLY A 63 -10.44 -3.75 -5.90
C GLY A 63 -9.25 -2.86 -5.65
N TRP A 64 -9.25 -1.74 -6.33
CA TRP A 64 -8.30 -0.67 -6.08
C TRP A 64 -8.65 0.06 -4.78
N HIS A 65 -7.62 0.40 -4.03
CA HIS A 65 -7.66 1.17 -2.81
C HIS A 65 -6.98 2.52 -3.00
N THR A 66 -7.38 3.51 -2.25
CA THR A 66 -6.72 4.82 -2.19
C THR A 66 -5.97 4.95 -0.87
N ALA A 67 -4.67 5.16 -0.95
CA ALA A 67 -3.84 5.46 0.21
C ALA A 67 -3.21 6.85 0.09
N TYR A 68 -3.00 7.52 1.22
CA TYR A 68 -2.19 8.72 1.31
C TYR A 68 -0.96 8.41 2.14
N ILE A 69 0.19 8.71 1.57
CA ILE A 69 1.49 8.42 2.17
C ILE A 69 2.20 9.73 2.48
N ALA A 70 2.58 9.93 3.75
CA ALA A 70 3.50 10.98 4.13
C ALA A 70 4.92 10.59 3.75
N LEU A 71 5.68 11.57 3.29
CA LEU A 71 7.10 11.43 2.97
C LEU A 71 7.89 12.44 3.81
N GLY A 72 8.99 12.00 4.41
CA GLY A 72 9.86 12.87 5.20
C GLY A 72 11.32 12.50 5.05
N SER A 73 12.21 13.49 5.05
CA SER A 73 13.66 13.32 5.04
C SER A 73 14.35 14.54 5.60
N ASN A 74 15.47 14.35 6.35
CA ASN A 74 16.30 15.46 6.82
C ASN A 74 17.80 15.15 6.84
N ILE A 75 18.23 14.04 6.21
CA ILE A 75 19.65 13.71 6.06
C ILE A 75 19.99 13.57 4.59
N GLY A 76 21.14 14.14 4.22
CA GLY A 76 21.68 14.05 2.87
C GLY A 76 20.88 14.85 1.85
N ASP A 77 20.72 14.33 0.65
CA ASP A 77 19.88 14.96 -0.38
C ASP A 77 18.42 14.52 -0.20
N SER A 78 17.72 15.22 0.71
CA SER A 78 16.34 14.95 1.06
C SER A 78 15.42 14.91 -0.16
N LYS A 79 15.61 15.85 -1.12
CA LYS A 79 14.78 15.89 -2.33
C LYS A 79 14.97 14.64 -3.17
N MET A 80 16.21 14.20 -3.36
CA MET A 80 16.53 12.98 -4.10
C MET A 80 15.89 11.76 -3.45
N TYR A 81 15.92 11.64 -2.11
CA TYR A 81 15.31 10.52 -1.40
C TYR A 81 13.79 10.49 -1.57
N LEU A 82 13.11 11.65 -1.46
CA LEU A 82 11.66 11.74 -1.68
C LEU A 82 11.29 11.41 -3.12
N ASP A 83 11.99 11.97 -4.12
CA ASP A 83 11.74 11.71 -5.53
C ASP A 83 11.95 10.22 -5.88
N ASN A 84 13.00 9.58 -5.32
CA ASN A 84 13.25 8.16 -5.50
C ASN A 84 12.16 7.29 -4.86
N ALA A 85 11.65 7.67 -3.70
CA ALA A 85 10.54 6.97 -3.05
C ALA A 85 9.26 7.04 -3.89
N VAL A 86 8.91 8.22 -4.40
CA VAL A 86 7.78 8.41 -5.33
C VAL A 86 7.93 7.52 -6.55
N LYS A 87 9.13 7.49 -7.15
CA LYS A 87 9.44 6.65 -8.30
C LYS A 87 9.30 5.16 -7.96
N ALA A 88 9.88 4.71 -6.85
CA ALA A 88 9.81 3.31 -6.41
C ALA A 88 8.35 2.84 -6.20
N LEU A 89 7.51 3.68 -5.57
CA LEU A 89 6.08 3.39 -5.40
C LEU A 89 5.33 3.32 -6.73
N ASN A 90 5.67 4.17 -7.69
CA ASN A 90 5.05 4.17 -9.01
C ASN A 90 5.54 3.02 -9.92
N GLU A 91 6.67 2.40 -9.60
CA GLU A 91 7.21 1.22 -10.29
C GLU A 91 6.64 -0.11 -9.78
N LEU A 92 5.89 -0.10 -8.66
CA LEU A 92 5.16 -1.28 -8.19
C LEU A 92 4.04 -1.64 -9.19
N PRO A 93 3.99 -2.89 -9.72
CA PRO A 93 2.99 -3.28 -10.72
C PRO A 93 1.55 -3.10 -10.24
N THR A 94 1.34 -3.24 -8.93
CA THR A 94 0.03 -3.18 -8.25
C THR A 94 -0.30 -1.79 -7.70
N SER A 95 0.48 -0.76 -8.06
CA SER A 95 0.32 0.59 -7.50
C SER A 95 0.56 1.65 -8.57
N LYS A 96 -0.07 2.81 -8.37
CA LYS A 96 0.08 3.99 -9.22
C LYS A 96 0.02 5.26 -8.38
N VAL A 97 1.05 6.08 -8.46
CA VAL A 97 1.05 7.41 -7.86
C VAL A 97 0.17 8.32 -8.72
N GLU A 98 -0.90 8.85 -8.12
CA GLU A 98 -1.85 9.73 -8.82
C GLU A 98 -1.48 11.21 -8.67
N VAL A 99 -1.07 11.61 -7.46
CA VAL A 99 -0.75 13.01 -7.14
C VAL A 99 0.40 13.03 -6.13
N VAL A 100 1.29 13.97 -6.27
CA VAL A 100 2.33 14.31 -5.29
C VAL A 100 2.16 15.78 -4.93
N SER A 101 2.20 16.11 -3.62
CA SER A 101 2.17 17.48 -3.16
C SER A 101 3.48 18.22 -3.48
N GLU A 102 3.48 19.54 -3.37
CA GLU A 102 4.71 20.28 -3.21
C GLU A 102 5.41 19.84 -1.92
N TYR A 103 6.74 19.87 -1.92
CA TYR A 103 7.53 19.60 -0.73
C TYR A 103 7.67 20.85 0.12
N LEU A 104 7.49 20.70 1.43
CA LEU A 104 7.58 21.77 2.41
C LEU A 104 8.75 21.53 3.36
N VAL A 105 9.52 22.57 3.63
CA VAL A 105 10.54 22.56 4.68
C VAL A 105 9.88 22.87 6.01
N THR A 106 10.11 22.02 7.01
CA THR A 106 9.59 22.21 8.37
C THR A 106 10.69 22.03 9.41
N PRO A 107 10.66 22.82 10.50
CA PRO A 107 11.61 22.63 11.61
C PRO A 107 11.37 21.26 12.28
N PRO A 108 12.41 20.66 12.87
CA PRO A 108 12.30 19.39 13.57
C PRO A 108 11.42 19.52 14.82
N TYR A 109 10.62 18.46 15.07
CA TYR A 109 9.81 18.35 16.29
C TYR A 109 10.49 17.39 17.29
N GLY A 110 10.42 17.70 18.58
CA GLY A 110 10.99 16.89 19.65
C GLY A 110 12.51 17.11 19.82
N VAL A 111 13.34 16.38 19.09
CA VAL A 111 14.79 16.60 19.07
C VAL A 111 15.10 17.74 18.09
N THR A 112 15.45 18.92 18.62
CA THR A 112 15.65 20.14 17.81
C THR A 112 17.08 20.30 17.28
N ASP A 113 18.04 19.54 17.78
CA ASP A 113 19.44 19.56 17.32
C ASP A 113 19.64 18.63 16.12
N GLN A 114 18.91 18.94 15.04
CA GLN A 114 18.99 18.25 13.76
C GLN A 114 18.53 19.17 12.62
N PRO A 115 18.88 18.85 11.35
CA PRO A 115 18.44 19.63 10.20
C PRO A 115 16.91 19.67 10.06
N ASP A 116 16.42 20.72 9.38
CA ASP A 116 15.03 20.81 8.97
C ASP A 116 14.62 19.64 8.08
N PHE A 117 13.36 19.24 8.20
CA PHE A 117 12.78 18.20 7.38
C PHE A 117 12.25 18.74 6.06
N LEU A 118 12.45 18.01 4.99
CA LEU A 118 11.68 18.14 3.77
C LEU A 118 10.55 17.13 3.83
N ASN A 119 9.31 17.60 3.82
CA ASN A 119 8.11 16.79 3.93
C ASN A 119 7.22 16.93 2.72
N GLY A 120 6.47 15.88 2.42
CA GLY A 120 5.46 15.85 1.36
C GLY A 120 4.40 14.81 1.64
N CYS A 121 3.45 14.73 0.74
CA CYS A 121 2.41 13.72 0.74
C CYS A 121 2.14 13.27 -0.69
N LEU A 122 1.80 12.01 -0.87
CA LEU A 122 1.32 11.51 -2.15
C LEU A 122 0.00 10.76 -2.00
N LYS A 123 -0.78 10.76 -3.08
CA LYS A 123 -1.95 9.90 -3.25
C LYS A 123 -1.56 8.72 -4.10
N LEU A 124 -1.75 7.53 -3.56
CA LEU A 124 -1.46 6.24 -4.18
C LEU A 124 -2.76 5.49 -4.44
N ARG A 125 -2.95 5.01 -5.67
CA ARG A 125 -3.94 4.00 -6.00
C ARG A 125 -3.25 2.65 -6.02
N THR A 126 -3.73 1.66 -5.23
CA THR A 126 -3.02 0.40 -5.03
C THR A 126 -3.96 -0.79 -4.88
N LEU A 127 -3.48 -1.99 -5.25
CA LEU A 127 -4.14 -3.27 -4.95
C LEU A 127 -3.60 -3.91 -3.66
N LEU A 128 -2.51 -3.36 -3.10
CA LEU A 128 -1.89 -3.88 -1.89
C LEU A 128 -2.77 -3.59 -0.67
N TYR A 129 -2.95 -4.58 0.19
CA TYR A 129 -3.58 -4.39 1.49
C TYR A 129 -2.67 -3.58 2.44
N PRO A 130 -3.22 -3.01 3.53
CA PRO A 130 -2.45 -2.13 4.42
C PRO A 130 -1.11 -2.70 4.90
N TYR A 131 -1.06 -3.97 5.29
CA TYR A 131 0.19 -4.61 5.71
C TYR A 131 1.15 -4.91 4.58
N GLU A 132 0.64 -5.23 3.40
CA GLU A 132 1.47 -5.41 2.20
C GLU A 132 2.07 -4.07 1.76
N LEU A 133 1.27 -3.01 1.78
CA LEU A 133 1.74 -1.65 1.51
C LEU A 133 2.80 -1.23 2.54
N LEU A 134 2.57 -1.46 3.83
CA LEU A 134 3.55 -1.18 4.88
C LEU A 134 4.87 -1.93 4.65
N ALA A 135 4.80 -3.18 4.22
CA ALA A 135 6.00 -3.97 3.91
C ALA A 135 6.80 -3.35 2.75
N GLU A 136 6.11 -2.88 1.70
CA GLU A 136 6.76 -2.18 0.57
C GLU A 136 7.35 -0.82 0.98
N LEU A 137 6.65 -0.04 1.81
CA LEU A 137 7.19 1.22 2.35
C LEU A 137 8.46 0.97 3.16
N ASN A 138 8.45 0.00 4.07
CA ASN A 138 9.63 -0.39 4.86
C ASN A 138 10.78 -0.88 3.97
N ARG A 139 10.50 -1.58 2.86
CA ARG A 139 11.52 -2.01 1.90
C ARG A 139 12.18 -0.80 1.24
N ILE A 140 11.39 0.16 0.76
CA ILE A 140 11.87 1.39 0.11
C ILE A 140 12.72 2.22 1.09
N GLU A 141 12.29 2.38 2.34
CA GLU A 141 13.07 3.06 3.38
C GLU A 141 14.41 2.38 3.64
N LYS A 142 14.41 1.07 3.73
CA LYS A 142 15.64 0.28 3.93
C LYS A 142 16.62 0.42 2.76
N GLU A 143 16.12 0.43 1.54
CA GLU A 143 16.92 0.67 0.33
C GLU A 143 17.49 2.09 0.28
N ALA A 144 16.78 3.08 0.85
CA ALA A 144 17.28 4.44 1.05
C ALA A 144 18.32 4.57 2.19
N GLY A 145 18.73 3.46 2.80
CA GLY A 145 19.73 3.45 3.88
C GLY A 145 19.18 3.91 5.23
N ARG A 146 17.87 3.78 5.47
CA ARG A 146 17.30 4.11 6.78
C ARG A 146 17.82 3.17 7.86
N GLU A 147 18.47 3.75 8.88
CA GLU A 147 18.83 3.08 10.13
C GLU A 147 18.04 3.73 11.29
N ARG A 148 17.27 2.94 12.03
CA ARG A 148 16.55 3.40 13.23
C ARG A 148 17.48 3.39 14.45
N ILE A 149 18.29 4.44 14.63
CA ILE A 149 19.25 4.53 15.74
C ILE A 149 18.62 5.25 16.95
N ILE A 150 17.82 6.30 16.73
CA ILE A 150 17.23 7.14 17.79
C ILE A 150 15.76 7.39 17.46
N HIS A 151 14.88 7.27 18.47
CA HIS A 151 13.48 7.66 18.36
C HIS A 151 13.38 9.17 18.10
N TRP A 152 12.66 9.59 17.04
CA TRP A 152 12.60 10.97 16.52
C TRP A 152 13.94 11.58 16.06
N GLY A 153 14.92 10.72 15.82
CA GLY A 153 16.20 11.14 15.25
C GLY A 153 16.14 11.48 13.77
N PRO A 154 17.25 11.98 13.24
CA PRO A 154 17.37 12.28 11.83
C PRO A 154 17.24 10.99 10.99
N ARG A 155 16.64 11.12 9.79
CA ARG A 155 16.36 9.98 8.90
C ARG A 155 16.54 10.33 7.43
N THR A 156 17.07 9.37 6.66
CA THR A 156 17.23 9.51 5.21
C THR A 156 15.88 9.54 4.50
N LEU A 157 14.96 8.66 4.91
CA LEU A 157 13.61 8.56 4.37
C LEU A 157 12.66 8.03 5.43
N ASP A 158 11.46 8.59 5.50
CA ASP A 158 10.35 8.18 6.34
C ASP A 158 9.09 8.13 5.49
N LEU A 159 8.37 7.00 5.52
CA LEU A 159 7.15 6.76 4.74
C LEU A 159 6.06 6.22 5.66
N ASP A 160 5.01 7.01 5.88
CA ASP A 160 3.90 6.63 6.75
C ASP A 160 2.57 6.61 6.00
N ILE A 161 1.74 5.58 6.25
CA ILE A 161 0.37 5.53 5.74
C ILE A 161 -0.49 6.45 6.59
N ILE A 162 -0.93 7.60 6.02
CA ILE A 162 -1.78 8.56 6.73
C ILE A 162 -3.25 8.15 6.61
N PHE A 163 -3.68 7.73 5.43
CA PHE A 163 -5.04 7.26 5.15
C PHE A 163 -4.99 6.06 4.21
N TYR A 164 -5.97 5.19 4.36
CA TYR A 164 -6.20 4.05 3.48
C TYR A 164 -7.71 3.82 3.37
N ASP A 165 -8.32 4.24 2.26
CA ASP A 165 -9.77 4.35 2.11
C ASP A 165 -10.41 5.01 3.34
N ASP A 166 -11.48 4.41 3.87
CA ASP A 166 -12.13 4.81 5.12
C ASP A 166 -11.68 3.95 6.32
N LEU A 167 -10.56 3.20 6.18
CA LEU A 167 -10.08 2.29 7.21
C LEU A 167 -9.48 3.06 8.39
N VAL A 168 -9.90 2.69 9.57
CA VAL A 168 -9.26 3.06 10.84
C VAL A 168 -8.68 1.80 11.45
N LEU A 169 -7.38 1.79 11.66
CA LEU A 169 -6.66 0.65 12.20
C LEU A 169 -5.74 1.12 13.34
N GLU A 170 -5.85 0.46 14.49
CA GLU A 170 -5.00 0.72 15.65
C GLU A 170 -4.44 -0.61 16.14
N GLU A 171 -3.33 -1.02 15.54
CA GLU A 171 -2.60 -2.24 15.89
C GLU A 171 -1.15 -1.91 16.23
N ALA A 172 -0.43 -2.86 16.85
CA ALA A 172 0.91 -2.64 17.37
C ALA A 172 1.91 -2.19 16.29
N ASP A 173 1.78 -2.72 15.08
CA ASP A 173 2.73 -2.50 13.98
C ASP A 173 2.22 -1.54 12.91
N LEU A 174 0.91 -1.21 12.92
CA LEU A 174 0.29 -0.32 11.94
C LEU A 174 -0.84 0.48 12.57
N CYS A 175 -0.70 1.79 12.53
CA CYS A 175 -1.73 2.73 12.95
C CYS A 175 -2.16 3.60 11.77
N ILE A 176 -3.43 3.48 11.37
CA ILE A 176 -4.06 4.34 10.35
C ILE A 176 -5.09 5.20 11.08
N PRO A 177 -4.86 6.51 11.24
CA PRO A 177 -5.67 7.37 12.07
C PRO A 177 -7.06 7.64 11.47
N VAL A 178 -7.98 8.09 12.31
CA VAL A 178 -9.31 8.56 11.88
C VAL A 178 -9.15 9.83 11.04
N SER A 179 -9.75 9.86 9.87
CA SER A 179 -9.54 10.88 8.83
C SER A 179 -9.84 12.34 9.20
N TYR A 180 -10.46 12.63 10.34
CA TYR A 180 -10.84 14.01 10.71
C TYR A 180 -10.48 14.44 12.13
N THR A 181 -9.79 13.62 12.93
CA THR A 181 -9.56 13.98 14.34
C THR A 181 -8.13 14.29 14.72
N HIS A 182 -7.12 14.03 13.88
CA HIS A 182 -5.72 14.16 14.24
C HIS A 182 -4.81 14.91 13.24
N LEU A 183 -5.36 15.45 12.17
CA LEU A 183 -4.64 16.38 11.28
C LEU A 183 -4.74 17.85 11.72
N THR A 184 -5.19 18.13 12.92
CA THR A 184 -4.84 19.42 13.50
C THR A 184 -3.34 19.39 13.77
N LEU A 185 -2.57 20.07 12.92
CA LEU A 185 -1.24 20.54 13.31
C LEU A 185 -1.36 21.01 14.76
N PRO A 186 -0.45 20.60 15.67
CA PRO A 186 -0.47 21.15 17.01
C PRO A 186 -0.39 22.67 16.86
N THR A 187 -1.53 23.33 17.08
CA THR A 187 -1.53 24.79 17.28
C THR A 187 -0.68 24.97 18.50
N THR A 188 0.50 25.53 18.32
CA THR A 188 1.38 25.92 19.41
C THR A 188 0.55 26.67 20.45
N PRO A 189 0.47 26.18 21.69
CA PRO A 189 -0.03 27.03 22.76
C PRO A 189 0.97 28.20 22.85
N TYR A 190 0.44 29.40 22.87
CA TYR A 190 1.17 30.65 23.12
C TYR A 190 1.98 30.58 24.39
#